data_15e983de498cd89c000ce330b38c200b
#
_entry.id   15e983de498cd89c000ce330b38c200b
#
_cell.length_a   1.000
_cell.length_b   1.000
_cell.length_c   1.000
_cell.angle_alpha   90.00
_cell.angle_beta   90.00
_cell.angle_gamma   90.00
#
_symmetry.space_group_name_H-M   'P 1'
#
loop_
_entity.id
_entity.type
_entity.pdbx_description
1 polymer ?
#
loop_
_entity_poly.entity_id
_entity_poly.type
_entity_poly.pdbx_seq_one_letter_code
_entity_poly.pdbx_strand_id
1 'polypeptide(L)'
;MYRRIAALLVSCLVAGCSSLLPKSKEVTASPWQTYQDAQDTFDKIIPGHTTIADLRMMSLDPGANANIAILNYADVMRKFMLNQSFSINDLDDGVRQCVLAKIVCRGFEITQSSVQKQRMGNVVFDVLGFHRETHTAGWRFNGLILIKDDIVVYKLTGGQPVIQQTEENQNPLGPVQAIGSKITGVSF
;
A
#
# COMPACT_ATOMS: atom_id res chain seq x y z
N MET A 1 37.12 12.62 41.98
CA MET A 1 36.23 11.47 41.84
C MET A 1 34.95 11.80 41.07
N TYR A 2 34.20 12.85 41.43
CA TYR A 2 32.98 13.31 40.77
C TYR A 2 33.13 13.62 39.27
N ARG A 3 34.19 14.26 38.82
CA ARG A 3 34.40 14.59 37.39
C ARG A 3 34.55 13.37 36.49
N ARG A 4 35.11 12.26 37.00
CA ARG A 4 35.22 11.00 36.23
C ARG A 4 33.90 10.25 36.16
N ILE A 5 33.05 10.31 37.20
CA ILE A 5 31.73 9.72 37.23
C ILE A 5 30.79 10.49 36.30
N ALA A 6 30.85 11.83 36.30
CA ALA A 6 30.09 12.67 35.39
C ALA A 6 30.45 12.43 33.92
N ALA A 7 31.72 12.25 33.60
CA ALA A 7 32.16 11.93 32.23
C ALA A 7 31.69 10.55 31.76
N LEU A 8 31.67 9.54 32.64
CA LEU A 8 31.13 8.21 32.34
C LEU A 8 29.62 8.21 32.13
N LEU A 9 28.88 8.97 32.93
CA LEU A 9 27.43 9.15 32.76
C LEU A 9 27.08 9.84 31.45
N VAL A 10 27.80 10.87 31.05
CA VAL A 10 27.62 11.55 29.76
C VAL A 10 27.97 10.63 28.58
N SER A 11 29.01 9.79 28.70
CA SER A 11 29.39 8.83 27.67
C SER A 11 28.35 7.73 27.46
N CYS A 12 27.65 7.27 28.52
CA CYS A 12 26.56 6.31 28.39
C CYS A 12 25.29 6.89 27.73
N LEU A 13 25.05 8.20 27.87
CA LEU A 13 23.91 8.88 27.24
C LEU A 13 24.05 9.05 25.73
N VAL A 14 25.28 9.04 25.22
CA VAL A 14 25.58 9.22 23.77
C VAL A 14 25.51 7.90 22.98
N ALA A 15 25.56 6.76 23.66
CA ALA A 15 25.35 5.45 23.04
C ALA A 15 23.86 5.20 22.77
N GLY A 16 23.24 6.08 21.97
CA GLY A 16 21.83 6.02 21.61
C GLY A 16 21.51 4.72 20.89
N CYS A 17 20.76 3.84 21.57
CA CYS A 17 20.25 2.60 20.98
C CYS A 17 19.33 2.95 19.81
N SER A 18 19.70 2.59 18.60
CA SER A 18 18.86 2.72 17.40
C SER A 18 17.50 1.99 17.52
N SER A 19 17.37 1.11 18.53
CA SER A 19 16.11 0.42 18.85
C SER A 19 15.00 1.31 19.41
N LEU A 20 15.33 2.54 19.86
CA LEU A 20 14.35 3.52 20.36
C LEU A 20 13.66 4.33 19.26
N LEU A 21 14.13 4.21 18.02
CA LEU A 21 13.50 4.90 16.89
C LEU A 21 12.15 4.28 16.54
N PRO A 22 11.14 5.11 16.18
CA PRO A 22 9.83 4.66 15.78
C PRO A 22 9.88 3.68 14.61
N LYS A 23 9.15 2.60 14.73
CA LYS A 23 8.91 1.61 13.66
C LYS A 23 7.42 1.56 13.39
N SER A 24 7.04 1.58 12.13
CA SER A 24 5.66 1.39 11.69
C SER A 24 5.61 0.22 10.75
N LYS A 25 4.63 -0.66 10.95
CA LYS A 25 4.35 -1.78 10.07
C LYS A 25 2.89 -1.71 9.67
N GLU A 26 2.65 -1.54 8.38
CA GLU A 26 1.32 -1.59 7.78
C GLU A 26 1.18 -2.94 7.06
N VAL A 27 0.31 -3.78 7.60
CA VAL A 27 0.03 -5.10 7.02
C VAL A 27 -1.47 -5.27 7.01
N THR A 28 -2.02 -5.50 5.84
CA THR A 28 -3.41 -5.94 5.70
C THR A 28 -3.49 -7.43 6.01
N ALA A 29 -4.42 -7.84 6.87
CA ALA A 29 -4.61 -9.25 7.18
C ALA A 29 -4.94 -10.02 5.89
N SER A 30 -4.10 -11.00 5.55
CA SER A 30 -4.17 -11.68 4.26
C SER A 30 -3.65 -13.12 4.39
N PRO A 31 -4.14 -14.04 3.57
CA PRO A 31 -3.55 -15.37 3.43
C PRO A 31 -2.16 -15.33 2.75
N TRP A 32 -1.84 -14.25 2.04
CA TRP A 32 -0.59 -14.13 1.28
C TRP A 32 0.52 -13.45 2.10
N GLN A 33 1.70 -14.03 2.11
CA GLN A 33 2.87 -13.50 2.80
C GLN A 33 3.76 -12.68 1.87
N THR A 34 3.75 -12.98 0.58
CA THR A 34 4.57 -12.34 -0.44
C THR A 34 3.73 -11.88 -1.62
N TYR A 35 4.30 -10.99 -2.44
CA TYR A 35 3.70 -10.61 -3.74
C TYR A 35 3.49 -11.84 -4.63
N GLN A 36 4.45 -12.78 -4.61
CA GLN A 36 4.41 -13.97 -5.44
C GLN A 36 3.24 -14.89 -5.06
N ASP A 37 2.93 -15.04 -3.76
CA ASP A 37 1.79 -15.85 -3.32
C ASP A 37 0.47 -15.29 -3.86
N ALA A 38 0.34 -13.95 -3.90
CA ALA A 38 -0.82 -13.29 -4.47
C ALA A 38 -0.88 -13.50 -5.98
N GLN A 39 0.23 -13.34 -6.69
CA GLN A 39 0.32 -13.55 -8.13
C GLN A 39 -0.02 -14.98 -8.50
N ASP A 40 0.57 -15.97 -7.82
CA ASP A 40 0.34 -17.40 -8.07
C ASP A 40 -1.13 -17.78 -7.84
N THR A 41 -1.79 -17.12 -6.87
CA THR A 41 -3.24 -17.32 -6.66
C THR A 41 -4.04 -16.75 -7.82
N PHE A 42 -3.71 -15.56 -8.29
CA PHE A 42 -4.39 -14.94 -9.43
C PHE A 42 -4.13 -15.68 -10.74
N ASP A 43 -2.96 -16.29 -10.90
CA ASP A 43 -2.64 -17.05 -12.13
C ASP A 43 -3.52 -18.28 -12.30
N LYS A 44 -4.04 -18.86 -11.21
CA LYS A 44 -5.00 -19.97 -11.23
C LYS A 44 -6.40 -19.57 -11.72
N ILE A 45 -6.72 -18.28 -11.73
CA ILE A 45 -8.01 -17.80 -12.23
C ILE A 45 -8.00 -17.86 -13.75
N ILE A 46 -8.95 -18.55 -14.34
CA ILE A 46 -9.11 -18.71 -15.78
C ILE A 46 -10.43 -18.04 -16.18
N PRO A 47 -10.39 -16.88 -16.88
CA PRO A 47 -11.57 -16.24 -17.40
C PRO A 47 -12.40 -17.20 -18.29
N GLY A 48 -13.70 -17.16 -18.15
CA GLY A 48 -14.64 -18.07 -18.81
C GLY A 48 -14.84 -19.42 -18.12
N HIS A 49 -14.01 -19.78 -17.12
CA HIS A 49 -14.08 -21.06 -16.42
C HIS A 49 -14.19 -20.95 -14.90
N THR A 50 -13.44 -20.05 -14.29
CA THR A 50 -13.41 -19.87 -12.83
C THR A 50 -14.74 -19.29 -12.36
N THR A 51 -15.34 -19.93 -11.34
CA THR A 51 -16.60 -19.51 -10.74
C THR A 51 -16.37 -18.72 -9.43
N ILE A 52 -17.43 -18.07 -8.91
CA ILE A 52 -17.40 -17.46 -7.56
C ILE A 52 -17.08 -18.51 -6.48
N ALA A 53 -17.56 -19.75 -6.64
CA ALA A 53 -17.25 -20.82 -5.68
C ALA A 53 -15.75 -21.14 -5.67
N ASP A 54 -15.11 -21.17 -6.84
CA ASP A 54 -13.66 -21.37 -6.95
C ASP A 54 -12.89 -20.21 -6.33
N LEU A 55 -13.35 -18.97 -6.53
CA LEU A 55 -12.73 -17.79 -5.91
C LEU A 55 -12.78 -17.87 -4.37
N ARG A 56 -13.88 -18.36 -3.80
CA ARG A 56 -13.97 -18.58 -2.34
C ARG A 56 -12.96 -19.60 -1.84
N MET A 57 -12.76 -20.70 -2.57
CA MET A 57 -11.73 -21.71 -2.24
C MET A 57 -10.32 -21.14 -2.32
N MET A 58 -10.09 -20.12 -3.14
CA MET A 58 -8.81 -19.40 -3.27
C MET A 58 -8.66 -18.26 -2.24
N SER A 59 -9.55 -18.16 -1.23
CA SER A 59 -9.59 -17.06 -0.25
C SER A 59 -9.89 -15.67 -0.85
N LEU A 60 -10.54 -15.66 -2.00
CA LEU A 60 -10.98 -14.46 -2.72
C LEU A 60 -12.48 -14.20 -2.51
N ASP A 61 -12.95 -14.39 -1.27
CA ASP A 61 -14.32 -14.07 -0.86
C ASP A 61 -14.37 -12.71 -0.17
N PRO A 62 -15.09 -11.71 -0.70
CA PRO A 62 -15.26 -10.41 -0.06
C PRO A 62 -15.88 -10.48 1.35
N GLY A 63 -16.65 -11.52 1.64
CA GLY A 63 -17.25 -11.72 2.96
C GLY A 63 -16.25 -12.19 4.02
N ALA A 64 -15.14 -12.79 3.61
CA ALA A 64 -14.10 -13.33 4.49
C ALA A 64 -12.76 -12.58 4.42
N ASN A 65 -12.55 -11.79 3.39
CA ASN A 65 -11.30 -11.08 3.16
C ASN A 65 -11.54 -9.57 3.08
N ALA A 66 -11.13 -8.84 4.12
CA ALA A 66 -11.31 -7.39 4.26
C ALA A 66 -10.56 -6.56 3.19
N ASN A 67 -9.63 -7.17 2.45
CA ASN A 67 -8.86 -6.51 1.40
C ASN A 67 -9.53 -6.56 0.03
N ILE A 68 -10.75 -7.07 -0.03
CA ILE A 68 -11.53 -7.18 -1.25
C ILE A 68 -12.72 -6.23 -1.20
N ALA A 69 -12.71 -5.24 -2.07
CA ALA A 69 -13.84 -4.35 -2.28
C ALA A 69 -14.74 -4.88 -3.41
N ILE A 70 -16.06 -4.85 -3.19
CA ILE A 70 -17.03 -5.18 -4.22
C ILE A 70 -17.29 -3.93 -5.05
N LEU A 71 -17.10 -4.02 -6.35
CA LEU A 71 -17.40 -2.98 -7.31
C LEU A 71 -18.74 -3.29 -7.98
N ASN A 72 -19.62 -2.31 -7.98
CA ASN A 72 -20.84 -2.37 -8.78
C ASN A 72 -20.56 -1.96 -10.24
N TYR A 73 -21.54 -2.10 -11.10
CA TYR A 73 -21.46 -1.73 -12.51
C TYR A 73 -20.93 -0.31 -12.76
N ALA A 74 -21.37 0.68 -11.97
CA ALA A 74 -20.94 2.07 -12.17
C ALA A 74 -19.47 2.26 -11.77
N ASP A 75 -18.99 1.52 -10.78
CA ASP A 75 -17.58 1.53 -10.38
C ASP A 75 -16.70 0.91 -11.47
N VAL A 76 -17.15 -0.21 -12.07
CA VAL A 76 -16.49 -0.86 -13.21
C VAL A 76 -16.39 0.11 -14.39
N MET A 77 -17.51 0.75 -14.75
CA MET A 77 -17.54 1.74 -15.82
C MET A 77 -16.51 2.85 -15.58
N ARG A 78 -16.46 3.43 -14.38
CA ARG A 78 -15.49 4.49 -14.04
C ARG A 78 -14.03 4.06 -14.16
N LYS A 79 -13.73 2.79 -13.88
CA LYS A 79 -12.36 2.28 -13.98
C LYS A 79 -11.86 2.12 -15.42
N PHE A 80 -12.73 1.77 -16.33
CA PHE A 80 -12.37 1.45 -17.71
C PHE A 80 -12.70 2.55 -18.71
N MET A 81 -13.69 3.39 -18.42
CA MET A 81 -14.10 4.48 -19.32
C MET A 81 -13.61 5.82 -18.77
N LEU A 82 -12.30 6.06 -18.85
CA LEU A 82 -11.63 7.21 -18.24
C LEU A 82 -11.93 8.56 -18.94
N ASN A 83 -12.35 8.56 -20.20
CA ASN A 83 -12.71 9.77 -20.95
C ASN A 83 -13.68 9.47 -22.10
N GLN A 84 -14.22 10.51 -22.71
CA GLN A 84 -15.19 10.41 -23.81
C GLN A 84 -14.61 9.86 -25.13
N SER A 85 -13.30 9.74 -25.24
CA SER A 85 -12.64 9.25 -26.45
C SER A 85 -12.55 7.72 -26.50
N PHE A 86 -12.82 7.03 -25.39
CA PHE A 86 -12.84 5.55 -25.35
C PHE A 86 -14.22 5.04 -25.75
N SER A 87 -14.24 4.21 -26.79
CA SER A 87 -15.40 3.43 -27.18
C SER A 87 -15.50 2.11 -26.41
N ILE A 88 -16.69 1.64 -26.21
CA ILE A 88 -16.94 0.31 -25.63
C ILE A 88 -16.28 -0.81 -26.47
N ASN A 89 -16.04 -0.56 -27.76
CA ASN A 89 -15.38 -1.50 -28.66
C ASN A 89 -13.87 -1.58 -28.47
N ASP A 90 -13.27 -0.59 -27.81
CA ASP A 90 -11.84 -0.55 -27.50
C ASP A 90 -11.50 -1.33 -26.23
N LEU A 91 -12.53 -1.76 -25.48
CA LEU A 91 -12.37 -2.53 -24.26
C LEU A 91 -12.05 -4.00 -24.56
N ASP A 92 -11.28 -4.63 -23.67
CA ASP A 92 -11.11 -6.08 -23.66
C ASP A 92 -12.47 -6.79 -23.66
N ASP A 93 -12.56 -7.96 -24.31
CA ASP A 93 -13.80 -8.68 -24.47
C ASP A 93 -14.48 -9.00 -23.14
N GLY A 94 -13.73 -9.39 -22.11
CA GLY A 94 -14.27 -9.68 -20.80
C GLY A 94 -14.81 -8.44 -20.11
N VAL A 95 -14.13 -7.30 -20.23
CA VAL A 95 -14.60 -6.01 -19.71
C VAL A 95 -15.87 -5.58 -20.44
N ARG A 96 -15.87 -5.67 -21.76
CA ARG A 96 -17.03 -5.33 -22.59
C ARG A 96 -18.25 -6.17 -22.24
N GLN A 97 -18.09 -7.50 -22.09
CA GLN A 97 -19.15 -8.39 -21.66
C GLN A 97 -19.74 -7.99 -20.31
N CYS A 98 -18.90 -7.65 -19.35
CA CYS A 98 -19.32 -7.19 -18.03
C CYS A 98 -20.09 -5.87 -18.11
N VAL A 99 -19.54 -4.87 -18.80
CA VAL A 99 -20.18 -3.55 -18.96
C VAL A 99 -21.54 -3.66 -19.65
N LEU A 100 -21.67 -4.47 -20.69
CA LEU A 100 -22.93 -4.69 -21.39
C LEU A 100 -23.97 -5.45 -20.55
N ALA A 101 -23.53 -6.30 -19.62
CA ALA A 101 -24.40 -7.04 -18.71
C ALA A 101 -25.01 -6.16 -17.59
N LYS A 102 -24.52 -4.92 -17.41
CA LYS A 102 -25.05 -3.94 -16.44
C LYS A 102 -25.10 -4.50 -15.01
N ILE A 103 -26.28 -4.56 -14.42
CA ILE A 103 -26.49 -4.94 -13.01
C ILE A 103 -26.04 -6.37 -12.67
N VAL A 104 -25.89 -7.22 -13.66
CA VAL A 104 -25.38 -8.60 -13.48
C VAL A 104 -23.85 -8.64 -13.39
N CYS A 105 -23.19 -7.56 -13.83
CA CYS A 105 -21.75 -7.39 -13.71
C CYS A 105 -21.35 -6.93 -12.31
N ARG A 106 -20.37 -7.59 -11.72
CA ARG A 106 -19.70 -7.22 -10.45
C ARG A 106 -18.20 -7.24 -10.64
N GLY A 107 -17.52 -6.43 -9.88
CA GLY A 107 -16.07 -6.49 -9.78
C GLY A 107 -15.63 -6.81 -8.35
N PHE A 108 -14.52 -7.52 -8.22
CA PHE A 108 -13.77 -7.63 -6.97
C PHE A 108 -12.44 -6.92 -7.16
N GLU A 109 -12.21 -5.88 -6.36
CA GLU A 109 -10.94 -5.18 -6.31
C GLU A 109 -10.18 -5.61 -5.08
N ILE A 110 -9.01 -6.15 -5.28
CA ILE A 110 -8.14 -6.66 -4.24
C ILE A 110 -6.97 -5.69 -4.08
N THR A 111 -6.76 -5.21 -2.86
CA THR A 111 -5.59 -4.38 -2.53
C THR A 111 -4.89 -4.98 -1.33
N GLN A 112 -3.72 -5.54 -1.55
CA GLN A 112 -2.92 -6.19 -0.52
C GLN A 112 -1.56 -5.54 -0.41
N SER A 113 -1.11 -5.27 0.82
CA SER A 113 0.24 -4.74 1.04
C SER A 113 0.84 -5.23 2.33
N SER A 114 2.17 -5.34 2.32
CA SER A 114 2.99 -5.52 3.51
C SER A 114 4.15 -4.54 3.40
N VAL A 115 4.03 -3.40 4.07
CA VAL A 115 5.00 -2.32 4.03
C VAL A 115 5.49 -2.01 5.44
N GLN A 116 6.79 -1.99 5.63
CA GLN A 116 7.44 -1.65 6.88
C GLN A 116 8.22 -0.35 6.69
N LYS A 117 8.05 0.57 7.63
CA LYS A 117 8.83 1.82 7.71
C LYS A 117 9.63 1.78 8.99
N GLN A 118 10.92 1.99 8.88
CA GLN A 118 11.84 2.02 10.00
C GLN A 118 12.69 3.28 9.91
N ARG A 119 12.72 4.04 11.00
CA ARG A 119 13.67 5.14 11.13
C ARG A 119 15.04 4.60 11.52
N MET A 120 16.06 5.15 10.89
CA MET A 120 17.45 4.81 11.09
C MET A 120 18.24 6.04 11.56
N GLY A 121 19.46 5.82 12.06
CA GLY A 121 20.37 6.91 12.45
C GLY A 121 20.37 7.20 13.94
N ASN A 122 20.78 8.43 14.30
CA ASN A 122 20.94 8.86 15.68
C ASN A 122 19.62 9.35 16.27
N VAL A 123 19.18 8.71 17.36
CA VAL A 123 17.92 9.02 18.06
C VAL A 123 17.81 10.50 18.45
N VAL A 124 18.89 11.10 18.93
CA VAL A 124 18.89 12.51 19.40
C VAL A 124 18.63 13.45 18.22
N PHE A 125 19.28 13.24 17.09
CA PHE A 125 19.08 14.06 15.89
C PHE A 125 17.71 13.86 15.26
N ASP A 126 17.16 12.63 15.30
CA ASP A 126 15.80 12.34 14.81
C ASP A 126 14.73 12.99 15.71
N VAL A 127 14.83 12.81 17.04
CA VAL A 127 13.86 13.38 18.01
C VAL A 127 13.88 14.90 18.00
N LEU A 128 15.07 15.50 17.88
CA LEU A 128 15.23 16.95 17.76
C LEU A 128 14.92 17.47 16.34
N GLY A 129 14.67 16.59 15.38
CA GLY A 129 14.27 16.97 14.02
C GLY A 129 15.41 17.55 13.17
N PHE A 130 16.68 17.37 13.54
CA PHE A 130 17.82 17.84 12.74
C PHE A 130 18.10 16.95 11.53
N HIS A 131 18.03 15.63 11.74
CA HIS A 131 18.31 14.65 10.70
C HIS A 131 17.42 13.43 10.91
N ARG A 132 16.67 13.05 9.87
CA ARG A 132 15.77 11.90 9.88
C ARG A 132 15.98 11.08 8.63
N GLU A 133 16.28 9.83 8.81
CA GLU A 133 16.37 8.84 7.74
C GLU A 133 15.31 7.77 7.96
N THR A 134 14.49 7.51 6.92
CA THR A 134 13.41 6.52 6.96
C THR A 134 13.61 5.53 5.83
N HIS A 135 13.76 4.25 6.20
CA HIS A 135 13.78 3.14 5.27
C HIS A 135 12.39 2.55 5.17
N THR A 136 11.88 2.44 3.96
CA THR A 136 10.61 1.79 3.62
C THR A 136 10.89 0.56 2.79
N ALA A 137 10.42 -0.60 3.24
CA ALA A 137 10.58 -1.87 2.54
C ALA A 137 9.28 -2.67 2.56
N GLY A 138 9.02 -3.41 1.49
CA GLY A 138 7.81 -4.23 1.41
C GLY A 138 7.38 -4.54 -0.01
N TRP A 139 6.08 -4.78 -0.15
CA TRP A 139 5.42 -5.04 -1.43
C TRP A 139 3.97 -4.58 -1.41
N ARG A 140 3.39 -4.41 -2.60
CA ARG A 140 1.97 -4.11 -2.80
C ARG A 140 1.46 -4.86 -4.02
N PHE A 141 0.35 -5.55 -3.87
CA PHE A 141 -0.37 -6.24 -4.92
C PHE A 141 -1.73 -5.59 -5.14
N ASN A 142 -2.12 -5.41 -6.37
CA ASN A 142 -3.45 -4.99 -6.77
C ASN A 142 -4.01 -6.00 -7.76
N GLY A 143 -5.25 -6.41 -7.54
CA GLY A 143 -5.96 -7.30 -8.44
C GLY A 143 -7.35 -6.78 -8.74
N LEU A 144 -7.83 -7.05 -9.94
CA LEU A 144 -9.20 -6.78 -10.35
C LEU A 144 -9.75 -8.03 -11.03
N ILE A 145 -10.94 -8.45 -10.60
CA ILE A 145 -11.67 -9.57 -11.18
C ILE A 145 -13.04 -9.04 -11.58
N LEU A 146 -13.47 -9.27 -12.81
CA LEU A 146 -14.83 -8.99 -13.25
C LEU A 146 -15.60 -10.29 -13.40
N ILE A 147 -16.83 -10.28 -12.90
CA ILE A 147 -17.69 -11.44 -12.79
C ILE A 147 -19.03 -11.12 -13.44
N LYS A 148 -19.49 -12.03 -14.29
CA LYS A 148 -20.81 -12.00 -14.91
C LYS A 148 -21.47 -13.37 -14.73
N ASP A 149 -22.70 -13.41 -14.24
CA ASP A 149 -23.45 -14.67 -14.06
C ASP A 149 -22.63 -15.74 -13.31
N ASP A 150 -21.98 -15.35 -12.18
CA ASP A 150 -21.14 -16.20 -11.35
C ASP A 150 -19.84 -16.74 -11.99
N ILE A 151 -19.50 -16.33 -13.22
CA ILE A 151 -18.28 -16.71 -13.91
C ILE A 151 -17.35 -15.49 -14.04
N VAL A 152 -16.06 -15.69 -13.78
CA VAL A 152 -15.03 -14.67 -14.04
C VAL A 152 -14.91 -14.47 -15.55
N VAL A 153 -15.10 -13.23 -16.00
CA VAL A 153 -14.96 -12.87 -17.42
C VAL A 153 -13.68 -12.09 -17.71
N TYR A 154 -13.08 -11.50 -16.67
CA TYR A 154 -11.83 -10.72 -16.82
C TYR A 154 -11.03 -10.73 -15.52
N LYS A 155 -9.72 -10.71 -15.62
CA LYS A 155 -8.81 -10.47 -14.51
C LYS A 155 -7.67 -9.53 -14.92
N LEU A 156 -7.20 -8.72 -13.99
CA LEU A 156 -6.06 -7.86 -14.15
C LEU A 156 -5.25 -7.85 -12.86
N THR A 157 -3.93 -7.88 -12.97
CA THR A 157 -3.01 -7.77 -11.83
C THR A 157 -2.03 -6.65 -12.04
N GLY A 158 -1.54 -6.10 -10.94
CA GLY A 158 -0.53 -5.07 -10.93
C GLY A 158 0.01 -4.85 -9.53
N GLY A 159 0.82 -3.82 -9.35
CA GLY A 159 1.37 -3.46 -8.06
C GLY A 159 2.87 -3.28 -8.07
N GLN A 160 3.48 -3.43 -6.91
CA GLN A 160 4.92 -3.26 -6.69
C GLN A 160 5.47 -4.50 -5.98
N PRO A 161 6.10 -5.43 -6.69
CA PRO A 161 6.68 -6.66 -6.10
C PRO A 161 7.72 -6.36 -5.03
N VAL A 162 8.49 -5.29 -5.22
CA VAL A 162 9.52 -4.83 -4.29
C VAL A 162 9.35 -3.34 -4.10
N ILE A 163 9.20 -2.93 -2.84
CA ILE A 163 9.28 -1.54 -2.41
C ILE A 163 10.56 -1.44 -1.58
N GLN A 164 11.48 -0.58 -2.02
CA GLN A 164 12.69 -0.25 -1.28
C GLN A 164 12.97 1.23 -1.51
N GLN A 165 12.77 2.04 -0.47
CA GLN A 165 12.89 3.49 -0.53
C GLN A 165 13.60 3.99 0.71
N THR A 166 14.55 4.89 0.53
CA THR A 166 15.18 5.66 1.61
C THR A 166 14.77 7.11 1.46
N GLU A 167 14.22 7.67 2.49
CA GLU A 167 13.87 9.08 2.60
C GLU A 167 14.74 9.72 3.67
N GLU A 168 15.51 10.73 3.28
CA GLU A 168 16.38 11.50 4.15
C GLU A 168 15.85 12.93 4.25
N ASN A 169 15.64 13.40 5.47
CA ASN A 169 15.21 14.76 5.75
C ASN A 169 16.21 15.43 6.70
N GLN A 170 16.83 16.51 6.25
CA GLN A 170 17.80 17.28 6.99
C GLN A 170 17.26 18.68 7.26
N ASN A 171 17.15 19.04 8.53
CA ASN A 171 16.73 20.35 8.99
C ASN A 171 17.87 21.03 9.79
N PRO A 172 18.72 21.83 9.18
CA PRO A 172 19.88 22.42 9.84
C PRO A 172 19.57 23.25 11.10
N LEU A 173 18.38 23.84 11.15
CA LEU A 173 17.89 24.64 12.27
C LEU A 173 17.00 23.84 13.25
N GLY A 174 16.80 22.54 13.01
CA GLY A 174 16.01 21.66 13.84
C GLY A 174 14.58 22.18 14.11
N PRO A 175 14.08 22.10 15.37
CA PRO A 175 12.71 22.51 15.70
C PRO A 175 12.45 24.01 15.53
N VAL A 176 13.48 24.85 15.49
CA VAL A 176 13.34 26.30 15.33
C VAL A 176 12.83 26.65 13.93
N GLN A 177 13.12 25.83 12.93
CA GLN A 177 12.66 26.03 11.54
C GLN A 177 11.13 25.94 11.42
N ALA A 178 10.49 25.10 12.23
CA ALA A 178 9.03 24.94 12.26
C ALA A 178 8.32 26.16 12.90
N ILE A 179 9.01 26.92 13.73
CA ILE A 179 8.47 28.14 14.38
C ILE A 179 8.45 29.30 13.36
N GLY A 180 9.51 29.41 12.54
CA GLY A 180 9.63 30.47 11.53
C GLY A 180 8.54 30.42 10.46
N SER A 181 8.15 29.23 10.00
CA SER A 181 7.11 29.05 8.98
C SER A 181 5.70 29.37 9.49
N LYS A 182 5.46 29.35 10.80
CA LYS A 182 4.17 29.75 11.40
C LYS A 182 4.04 31.27 11.61
N ILE A 183 5.16 31.99 11.69
CA ILE A 183 5.18 33.45 11.92
C ILE A 183 5.06 34.21 10.59
N THR A 184 5.46 33.63 9.45
CA THR A 184 5.40 34.25 8.13
C THR A 184 4.05 34.07 7.41
N GLY A 185 3.05 33.50 8.07
CA GLY A 185 1.68 33.35 7.55
C GLY A 185 0.85 34.66 7.54
N VAL A 186 1.46 35.81 7.38
CA VAL A 186 0.76 37.07 7.07
C VAL A 186 0.80 37.23 5.55
N SER A 187 -0.28 36.81 4.92
CA SER A 187 -0.58 37.11 3.52
C SER A 187 -0.81 38.63 3.39
N PHE A 188 -0.06 39.28 2.52
CA PHE A 188 -0.39 40.54 1.95
C PHE A 188 -1.25 40.35 0.70
#